data_711b8aa142c348dbcc70c57be9d30319
#
_entry.id   711b8aa142c348dbcc70c57be9d30319
#
_cell.length_a   1.000
_cell.length_b   1.000
_cell.length_c   1.000
_cell.angle_alpha   90.00
_cell.angle_beta   90.00
_cell.angle_gamma   90.00
#
_symmetry.space_group_name_H-M   'P 1'
#
loop_
_entity.id
_entity.type
_entity.pdbx_description
1 polymer ?
#
loop_
_entity_poly.entity_id
_entity_poly.type
_entity_poly.pdbx_seq_one_letter_code
_entity_poly.pdbx_strand_id
1 'polypeptide(L)'
;MEKVKPDYVFHLAAQSYPKTSFTSPDDTLDTNINGTSRLLEALHHCNKIDPVIHVCSSSEVFGRVPEEHLPINEECPFHPASPYAISKVGTDLVGRYHAEAYGQKVMTTRMFTHTGPRRGDVFAESTFAKQIAMIEHDMIPPVIKVGNLESMRTWSDVRDAVRAYYMLVTVNPIAGEYYNIGGSYHCTIREMLNHLISLSTKKRDIKIEVDPERLRPIDADLQIPDTTKFTNHSGWMPEISFEQTMKDLLEYWRSRVLSGEHFLTR
;
A
#
# COMPACT_ATOMS: atom_id res chain seq x y z
N MET A 1 2.88 -26.00 6.61
CA MET A 1 3.58 -25.44 7.77
C MET A 1 4.62 -26.41 8.35
N GLU A 2 4.30 -27.65 8.68
CA GLU A 2 5.24 -28.62 9.29
C GLU A 2 6.54 -28.90 8.51
N LYS A 3 6.51 -28.80 7.17
CA LYS A 3 7.70 -29.00 6.32
C LYS A 3 8.64 -27.80 6.31
N VAL A 4 8.09 -26.56 6.35
CA VAL A 4 8.86 -25.31 6.20
C VAL A 4 9.35 -24.83 7.57
N LYS A 5 8.55 -24.97 8.63
CA LYS A 5 8.81 -24.51 10.00
C LYS A 5 9.35 -23.07 10.03
N PRO A 6 8.57 -22.07 9.57
CA PRO A 6 9.04 -20.70 9.49
C PRO A 6 9.25 -20.11 10.88
N ASP A 7 10.31 -19.31 11.05
CA ASP A 7 10.52 -18.44 12.21
C ASP A 7 9.73 -17.12 12.07
N TYR A 8 9.56 -16.67 10.82
CA TYR A 8 8.83 -15.45 10.46
C TYR A 8 7.82 -15.70 9.36
N VAL A 9 6.64 -15.08 9.48
CA VAL A 9 5.60 -15.13 8.45
C VAL A 9 5.21 -13.71 8.07
N PHE A 10 5.36 -13.36 6.79
CA PHE A 10 4.89 -12.09 6.22
C PHE A 10 3.63 -12.36 5.40
N HIS A 11 2.46 -12.09 5.97
CA HIS A 11 1.20 -12.28 5.29
C HIS A 11 0.82 -11.05 4.46
N LEU A 12 1.27 -11.04 3.22
CA LEU A 12 1.02 -9.98 2.24
C LEU A 12 -0.01 -10.40 1.16
N ALA A 13 -0.41 -11.68 1.15
CA ALA A 13 -1.36 -12.19 0.18
C ALA A 13 -2.74 -11.56 0.38
N ALA A 14 -3.23 -10.88 -0.65
CA ALA A 14 -4.53 -10.21 -0.62
C ALA A 14 -5.01 -9.88 -2.04
N GLN A 15 -6.34 -9.73 -2.21
CA GLN A 15 -6.87 -8.89 -3.27
C GLN A 15 -6.62 -7.43 -2.87
N SER A 16 -5.65 -6.76 -3.52
CA SER A 16 -5.11 -5.46 -3.06
C SER A 16 -5.49 -4.27 -3.93
N TYR A 17 -6.28 -4.48 -5.00
CA TYR A 17 -6.70 -3.41 -5.90
C TYR A 17 -8.12 -2.94 -5.57
N PRO A 18 -8.30 -1.72 -5.02
CA PRO A 18 -9.61 -1.25 -4.56
C PRO A 18 -10.69 -1.24 -5.65
N LYS A 19 -10.36 -0.93 -6.91
CA LYS A 19 -11.34 -0.92 -8.00
C LYS A 19 -12.00 -2.29 -8.20
N THR A 20 -11.23 -3.38 -8.15
CA THR A 20 -11.76 -4.74 -8.24
C THR A 20 -12.74 -5.05 -7.10
N SER A 21 -12.54 -4.49 -5.91
CA SER A 21 -13.43 -4.75 -4.78
C SER A 21 -14.85 -4.23 -4.98
N PHE A 22 -15.05 -3.22 -5.85
CA PHE A 22 -16.39 -2.72 -6.18
C PHE A 22 -17.15 -3.67 -7.13
N THR A 23 -16.44 -4.42 -7.96
CA THR A 23 -17.04 -5.39 -8.90
C THR A 23 -17.09 -6.81 -8.36
N SER A 24 -16.22 -7.16 -7.42
CA SER A 24 -16.12 -8.49 -6.80
C SER A 24 -15.90 -8.34 -5.27
N PRO A 25 -16.91 -7.80 -4.54
CA PRO A 25 -16.77 -7.58 -3.10
C PRO A 25 -16.63 -8.89 -2.32
N ASP A 26 -17.41 -9.92 -2.65
CA ASP A 26 -17.40 -11.21 -1.94
C ASP A 26 -16.03 -11.90 -2.06
N ASP A 27 -15.45 -11.95 -3.26
CA ASP A 27 -14.11 -12.50 -3.48
C ASP A 27 -13.05 -11.73 -2.69
N THR A 28 -13.20 -10.40 -2.61
CA THR A 28 -12.29 -9.54 -1.85
C THR A 28 -12.37 -9.84 -0.35
N LEU A 29 -13.59 -9.97 0.19
CA LEU A 29 -13.81 -10.29 1.59
C LEU A 29 -13.31 -11.71 1.93
N ASP A 30 -13.65 -12.72 1.12
CA ASP A 30 -13.20 -14.09 1.34
C ASP A 30 -11.67 -14.19 1.27
N THR A 31 -11.06 -13.63 0.25
CA THR A 31 -9.60 -13.65 0.09
C THR A 31 -8.90 -12.99 1.26
N ASN A 32 -9.33 -11.79 1.65
CA ASN A 32 -8.58 -10.99 2.61
C ASN A 32 -8.90 -11.37 4.07
N ILE A 33 -10.17 -11.54 4.43
CA ILE A 33 -10.56 -11.85 5.81
C ILE A 33 -10.41 -13.35 6.07
N ASN A 34 -11.14 -14.19 5.32
CA ASN A 34 -11.13 -15.61 5.54
C ASN A 34 -9.77 -16.23 5.21
N GLY A 35 -9.07 -15.70 4.17
CA GLY A 35 -7.70 -16.13 3.85
C GLY A 35 -6.74 -15.87 5.01
N THR A 36 -6.83 -14.70 5.67
CA THR A 36 -6.03 -14.37 6.87
C THR A 36 -6.39 -15.31 8.02
N SER A 37 -7.68 -15.50 8.31
CA SER A 37 -8.15 -16.40 9.37
C SER A 37 -7.64 -17.82 9.15
N ARG A 38 -7.83 -18.38 7.94
CA ARG A 38 -7.36 -19.73 7.59
C ARG A 38 -5.84 -19.90 7.77
N LEU A 39 -5.05 -18.88 7.45
CA LEU A 39 -3.59 -18.91 7.66
C LEU A 39 -3.26 -18.95 9.15
N LEU A 40 -3.86 -18.05 9.95
CA LEU A 40 -3.57 -17.94 11.38
C LEU A 40 -4.06 -19.17 12.14
N GLU A 41 -5.22 -19.73 11.80
CA GLU A 41 -5.72 -21.03 12.32
C GLU A 41 -4.75 -22.18 11.98
N ALA A 42 -4.28 -22.27 10.74
CA ALA A 42 -3.33 -23.30 10.33
C ALA A 42 -1.98 -23.19 11.07
N LEU A 43 -1.55 -21.96 11.41
CA LEU A 43 -0.36 -21.72 12.22
C LEU A 43 -0.63 -22.08 13.69
N HIS A 44 -1.80 -21.73 14.22
CA HIS A 44 -2.21 -22.03 15.60
C HIS A 44 -2.24 -23.54 15.88
N HIS A 45 -2.83 -24.30 14.96
CA HIS A 45 -2.92 -25.76 15.11
C HIS A 45 -1.62 -26.51 14.80
N CYS A 46 -0.57 -25.83 14.36
CA CYS A 46 0.72 -26.44 14.11
C CYS A 46 1.63 -26.38 15.35
N ASN A 47 1.43 -27.27 16.31
CA ASN A 47 2.12 -27.32 17.62
C ASN A 47 3.67 -27.39 17.56
N LYS A 48 4.27 -27.49 16.36
CA LYS A 48 5.72 -27.63 16.18
C LYS A 48 6.42 -26.31 15.80
N ILE A 49 5.67 -25.21 15.70
CA ILE A 49 6.17 -23.91 15.28
C ILE A 49 5.53 -22.81 16.12
N ASP A 50 6.27 -21.71 16.33
CA ASP A 50 5.81 -20.52 17.04
C ASP A 50 6.39 -19.28 16.35
N PRO A 51 5.99 -19.02 15.09
CA PRO A 51 6.56 -17.93 14.30
C PRO A 51 6.11 -16.57 14.79
N VAL A 52 6.93 -15.56 14.54
CA VAL A 52 6.51 -14.16 14.59
C VAL A 52 5.80 -13.82 13.28
N ILE A 53 4.60 -13.25 13.36
CA ILE A 53 3.69 -13.10 12.22
C ILE A 53 3.40 -11.62 11.97
N HIS A 54 3.68 -11.15 10.78
CA HIS A 54 3.22 -9.87 10.27
C HIS A 54 1.94 -10.07 9.44
N VAL A 55 0.87 -9.37 9.80
CA VAL A 55 -0.38 -9.25 9.03
C VAL A 55 -0.45 -7.85 8.43
N CYS A 56 -0.54 -7.77 7.09
CA CYS A 56 -0.60 -6.50 6.37
C CYS A 56 -2.05 -6.03 6.24
N SER A 57 -2.46 -5.03 7.05
CA SER A 57 -3.67 -4.26 6.86
C SER A 57 -3.43 -3.09 5.87
N SER A 58 -4.06 -1.94 6.04
CA SER A 58 -3.95 -0.78 5.13
C SER A 58 -4.38 0.49 5.84
N SER A 59 -3.86 1.64 5.43
CA SER A 59 -4.39 2.95 5.84
C SER A 59 -5.81 3.23 5.32
N GLU A 60 -6.27 2.50 4.31
CA GLU A 60 -7.63 2.60 3.78
C GLU A 60 -8.70 2.23 4.85
N VAL A 61 -8.32 1.57 5.94
CA VAL A 61 -9.22 1.30 7.10
C VAL A 61 -9.78 2.57 7.73
N PHE A 62 -9.01 3.66 7.67
CA PHE A 62 -9.42 4.97 8.20
C PHE A 62 -10.38 5.71 7.27
N GLY A 63 -10.34 5.44 5.94
CA GLY A 63 -11.24 6.00 4.95
C GLY A 63 -11.27 7.52 4.96
N ARG A 64 -12.45 8.11 5.20
CA ARG A 64 -12.63 9.56 5.32
C ARG A 64 -12.31 10.02 6.74
N VAL A 65 -11.22 10.73 6.88
CA VAL A 65 -10.75 11.26 8.16
C VAL A 65 -10.99 12.76 8.20
N PRO A 66 -11.66 13.29 9.25
CA PRO A 66 -11.77 14.73 9.48
C PRO A 66 -10.40 15.38 9.69
N GLU A 67 -10.23 16.64 9.29
CA GLU A 67 -8.96 17.37 9.41
C GLU A 67 -8.44 17.45 10.85
N GLU A 68 -9.35 17.54 11.82
CA GLU A 68 -9.03 17.58 13.25
C GLU A 68 -8.40 16.29 13.78
N HIS A 69 -8.45 15.19 13.02
CA HIS A 69 -7.81 13.92 13.37
C HIS A 69 -6.46 13.72 12.66
N LEU A 70 -5.93 14.75 12.00
CA LEU A 70 -4.61 14.69 11.37
C LEU A 70 -3.50 15.16 12.33
N PRO A 71 -2.32 14.53 12.29
CA PRO A 71 -2.00 13.31 11.56
C PRO A 71 -2.71 12.08 12.14
N ILE A 72 -3.04 11.11 11.26
CA ILE A 72 -3.79 9.91 11.62
C ILE A 72 -2.93 8.99 12.50
N ASN A 73 -3.28 8.85 13.76
CA ASN A 73 -2.68 7.89 14.68
C ASN A 73 -3.44 6.55 14.70
N GLU A 74 -2.94 5.59 15.45
CA GLU A 74 -3.51 4.24 15.52
C GLU A 74 -4.87 4.18 16.21
N GLU A 75 -5.23 5.18 17.01
CA GLU A 75 -6.51 5.29 17.73
C GLU A 75 -7.62 5.93 16.88
N CYS A 76 -7.28 6.45 15.69
CA CYS A 76 -8.26 7.01 14.78
C CYS A 76 -9.31 5.95 14.42
N PRO A 77 -10.62 6.26 14.52
CA PRO A 77 -11.70 5.30 14.22
C PRO A 77 -11.64 4.79 12.78
N PHE A 78 -11.99 3.54 12.58
CA PHE A 78 -12.17 2.98 11.25
C PHE A 78 -13.41 3.57 10.58
N HIS A 79 -13.24 4.04 9.34
CA HIS A 79 -14.34 4.56 8.50
C HIS A 79 -14.12 4.14 7.03
N PRO A 80 -14.09 2.82 6.76
CA PRO A 80 -13.71 2.29 5.45
C PRO A 80 -14.63 2.79 4.33
N ALA A 81 -14.04 3.20 3.20
CA ALA A 81 -14.74 3.79 2.06
C ALA A 81 -14.85 2.85 0.83
N SER A 82 -14.53 1.57 0.98
CA SER A 82 -14.62 0.57 -0.08
C SER A 82 -14.72 -0.84 0.49
N PRO A 83 -15.21 -1.85 -0.29
CA PRO A 83 -15.17 -3.24 0.12
C PRO A 83 -13.74 -3.74 0.43
N TYR A 84 -12.73 -3.25 -0.30
CA TYR A 84 -11.33 -3.49 0.03
C TYR A 84 -10.98 -2.96 1.43
N ALA A 85 -11.33 -1.72 1.72
CA ALA A 85 -11.07 -1.13 3.04
C ALA A 85 -11.77 -1.91 4.16
N ILE A 86 -13.04 -2.32 3.96
CA ILE A 86 -13.77 -3.20 4.88
C ILE A 86 -13.02 -4.51 5.10
N SER A 87 -12.53 -5.15 4.02
CA SER A 87 -11.77 -6.38 4.13
C SER A 87 -10.48 -6.21 4.93
N LYS A 88 -9.82 -5.04 4.83
CA LYS A 88 -8.61 -4.72 5.59
C LYS A 88 -8.89 -4.42 7.07
N VAL A 89 -10.05 -3.87 7.40
CA VAL A 89 -10.53 -3.81 8.80
C VAL A 89 -10.69 -5.22 9.36
N GLY A 90 -11.37 -6.11 8.62
CA GLY A 90 -11.51 -7.51 9.03
C GLY A 90 -10.16 -8.21 9.21
N THR A 91 -9.23 -8.02 8.27
CA THR A 91 -7.85 -8.55 8.35
C THR A 91 -7.12 -8.05 9.61
N ASP A 92 -7.21 -6.73 9.92
CA ASP A 92 -6.62 -6.11 11.12
C ASP A 92 -7.18 -6.76 12.40
N LEU A 93 -8.50 -6.85 12.51
CA LEU A 93 -9.17 -7.40 13.69
C LEU A 93 -8.93 -8.90 13.86
N VAL A 94 -8.88 -9.68 12.79
CA VAL A 94 -8.54 -11.11 12.84
C VAL A 94 -7.12 -11.30 13.39
N GLY A 95 -6.15 -10.51 12.92
CA GLY A 95 -4.77 -10.57 13.43
C GLY A 95 -4.69 -10.28 14.93
N ARG A 96 -5.33 -9.20 15.37
CA ARG A 96 -5.38 -8.80 16.78
C ARG A 96 -6.09 -9.84 17.65
N TYR A 97 -7.23 -10.36 17.20
CA TYR A 97 -7.96 -11.42 17.88
C TYR A 97 -7.09 -12.67 18.10
N HIS A 98 -6.35 -13.11 17.09
CA HIS A 98 -5.48 -14.28 17.22
C HIS A 98 -4.33 -14.07 18.22
N ALA A 99 -3.80 -12.87 18.31
CA ALA A 99 -2.80 -12.53 19.33
C ALA A 99 -3.42 -12.56 20.74
N GLU A 100 -4.59 -11.94 20.91
CA GLU A 100 -5.26 -11.83 22.21
C GLU A 100 -5.82 -13.17 22.71
N ALA A 101 -6.55 -13.89 21.84
CA ALA A 101 -7.25 -15.10 22.22
C ALA A 101 -6.34 -16.33 22.31
N TYR A 102 -5.31 -16.42 21.48
CA TYR A 102 -4.47 -17.60 21.34
C TYR A 102 -2.99 -17.38 21.66
N GLY A 103 -2.61 -16.16 21.99
CA GLY A 103 -1.20 -15.79 22.31
C GLY A 103 -0.25 -15.91 21.12
N GLN A 104 -0.76 -15.97 19.88
CA GLN A 104 0.09 -15.97 18.69
C GLN A 104 0.85 -14.65 18.57
N LYS A 105 2.10 -14.70 18.13
CA LYS A 105 2.96 -13.52 17.98
C LYS A 105 2.60 -12.74 16.70
N VAL A 106 1.34 -12.31 16.60
CA VAL A 106 0.82 -11.53 15.45
C VAL A 106 0.96 -10.05 15.72
N MET A 107 1.51 -9.33 14.75
CA MET A 107 1.49 -7.87 14.71
C MET A 107 0.90 -7.41 13.38
N THR A 108 0.21 -6.27 13.42
CA THR A 108 -0.50 -5.73 12.26
C THR A 108 0.10 -4.39 11.83
N THR A 109 0.20 -4.16 10.52
CA THR A 109 0.55 -2.85 9.97
C THR A 109 -0.59 -2.23 9.20
N ARG A 110 -0.85 -0.93 9.43
CA ARG A 110 -1.70 -0.06 8.63
C ARG A 110 -0.79 0.78 7.76
N MET A 111 -0.34 0.16 6.64
CA MET A 111 0.61 0.79 5.75
C MET A 111 -0.06 1.86 4.91
N PHE A 112 0.48 3.07 4.95
CA PHE A 112 0.12 4.18 4.07
C PHE A 112 0.76 4.00 2.70
N THR A 113 0.46 4.92 1.76
CA THR A 113 0.87 4.73 0.37
C THR A 113 2.38 4.55 0.25
N HIS A 114 2.77 3.44 -0.35
CA HIS A 114 4.15 3.13 -0.70
C HIS A 114 4.23 2.70 -2.15
N THR A 115 5.32 3.07 -2.81
CA THR A 115 5.51 2.86 -4.24
C THR A 115 7.00 2.72 -4.60
N GLY A 116 7.27 2.48 -5.87
CA GLY A 116 8.62 2.32 -6.40
C GLY A 116 8.67 1.32 -7.54
N PRO A 117 9.86 0.90 -7.98
CA PRO A 117 10.03 -0.13 -8.99
C PRO A 117 9.20 -1.38 -8.69
N ARG A 118 8.59 -1.98 -9.73
CA ARG A 118 7.68 -3.14 -9.69
C ARG A 118 6.28 -2.86 -9.13
N ARG A 119 5.93 -1.60 -8.86
CA ARG A 119 4.53 -1.25 -8.55
C ARG A 119 3.65 -1.59 -9.76
N GLY A 120 2.54 -2.31 -9.53
CA GLY A 120 1.59 -2.68 -10.58
C GLY A 120 0.99 -1.46 -11.30
N ASP A 121 0.79 -1.56 -12.59
CA ASP A 121 0.29 -0.49 -13.47
C ASP A 121 -1.20 -0.15 -13.32
N VAL A 122 -1.86 -0.78 -12.37
CA VAL A 122 -3.24 -0.46 -11.95
C VAL A 122 -3.30 0.69 -10.93
N PHE A 123 -2.17 1.05 -10.31
CA PHE A 123 -2.07 2.13 -9.34
C PHE A 123 -1.67 3.44 -10.02
N ALA A 124 -2.21 4.57 -9.55
CA ALA A 124 -2.14 5.87 -10.22
C ALA A 124 -0.70 6.27 -10.58
N GLU A 125 0.22 6.30 -9.61
CA GLU A 125 1.61 6.68 -9.79
C GLU A 125 2.34 5.81 -10.81
N SER A 126 2.09 4.52 -10.78
CA SER A 126 2.68 3.55 -11.70
C SER A 126 2.07 3.66 -13.11
N THR A 127 0.74 3.84 -13.18
CA THR A 127 0.03 4.12 -14.44
C THR A 127 0.57 5.38 -15.11
N PHE A 128 0.82 6.44 -14.33
CA PHE A 128 1.33 7.71 -14.86
C PHE A 128 2.78 7.56 -15.34
N ALA A 129 3.64 6.94 -14.55
CA ALA A 129 5.03 6.67 -14.95
C ALA A 129 5.10 5.81 -16.23
N LYS A 130 4.24 4.78 -16.35
CA LYS A 130 4.11 3.96 -17.57
C LYS A 130 3.67 4.79 -18.78
N GLN A 131 2.60 5.60 -18.64
CA GLN A 131 2.13 6.45 -19.72
C GLN A 131 3.21 7.45 -20.16
N ILE A 132 3.93 8.07 -19.23
CA ILE A 132 5.04 8.98 -19.52
C ILE A 132 6.12 8.25 -20.31
N ALA A 133 6.55 7.07 -19.88
CA ALA A 133 7.54 6.27 -20.60
C ALA A 133 7.07 5.92 -22.02
N MET A 134 5.80 5.56 -22.21
CA MET A 134 5.23 5.28 -23.55
C MET A 134 5.16 6.51 -24.43
N ILE A 135 4.84 7.69 -23.87
CA ILE A 135 4.84 8.98 -24.59
C ILE A 135 6.26 9.35 -25.03
N GLU A 136 7.26 9.15 -24.20
CA GLU A 136 8.67 9.42 -24.51
C GLU A 136 9.15 8.64 -25.75
N HIS A 137 8.58 7.45 -25.98
CA HIS A 137 8.88 6.56 -27.12
C HIS A 137 7.87 6.65 -28.26
N ASP A 138 7.01 7.66 -28.29
CA ASP A 138 5.97 7.86 -29.33
C ASP A 138 5.00 6.68 -29.51
N MET A 139 4.80 5.86 -28.46
CA MET A 139 3.91 4.71 -28.50
C MET A 139 2.43 5.08 -28.29
N ILE A 140 2.18 6.20 -27.62
CA ILE A 140 0.85 6.75 -27.38
C ILE A 140 0.89 8.28 -27.55
N PRO A 141 -0.27 8.93 -27.85
CA PRO A 141 -0.37 10.39 -27.86
C PRO A 141 0.06 11.01 -26.53
N PRO A 142 0.56 12.26 -26.51
CA PRO A 142 1.04 12.92 -25.30
C PRO A 142 -0.11 13.39 -24.38
N VAL A 143 -0.96 12.45 -23.97
CA VAL A 143 -2.11 12.69 -23.11
C VAL A 143 -2.12 11.66 -21.99
N ILE A 144 -2.10 12.14 -20.74
CA ILE A 144 -2.24 11.31 -19.54
C ILE A 144 -3.68 11.36 -19.05
N LYS A 145 -4.34 10.20 -19.04
CA LYS A 145 -5.68 10.05 -18.49
C LYS A 145 -5.63 9.83 -16.98
N VAL A 146 -6.37 10.66 -16.24
CA VAL A 146 -6.35 10.70 -14.78
C VAL A 146 -7.75 10.54 -14.17
N GLY A 147 -7.81 10.18 -12.86
CA GLY A 147 -9.01 10.29 -12.04
C GLY A 147 -8.97 11.54 -11.16
N ASN A 148 -9.34 11.38 -9.86
CA ASN A 148 -9.25 12.45 -8.88
C ASN A 148 -7.77 12.78 -8.59
N LEU A 149 -7.41 14.04 -8.77
CA LEU A 149 -6.04 14.55 -8.54
C LEU A 149 -5.88 15.30 -7.23
N GLU A 150 -6.97 15.60 -6.52
CA GLU A 150 -6.93 16.47 -5.34
C GLU A 150 -6.68 15.73 -4.02
N SER A 151 -6.80 14.40 -4.03
CA SER A 151 -6.54 13.60 -2.84
C SER A 151 -5.10 13.74 -2.37
N MET A 152 -4.93 14.02 -1.06
CA MET A 152 -3.63 14.09 -0.38
C MET A 152 -3.16 12.70 0.01
N ARG A 153 -1.92 12.37 -0.29
CA ARG A 153 -1.30 11.08 0.05
C ARG A 153 0.08 11.30 0.67
N THR A 154 0.41 10.40 1.57
CA THR A 154 1.80 10.24 2.02
C THR A 154 2.49 9.25 1.08
N TRP A 155 3.75 9.52 0.78
CA TRP A 155 4.56 8.71 -0.14
C TRP A 155 5.76 8.13 0.58
N SER A 156 5.93 6.83 0.47
CA SER A 156 7.05 6.07 1.02
C SER A 156 7.65 5.19 -0.08
N ASP A 157 8.95 4.96 -0.04
CA ASP A 157 9.57 4.00 -0.94
C ASP A 157 9.25 2.57 -0.52
N VAL A 158 9.02 1.68 -1.48
CA VAL A 158 8.74 0.26 -1.21
C VAL A 158 9.90 -0.43 -0.49
N ARG A 159 11.14 0.04 -0.69
CA ARG A 159 12.33 -0.50 0.01
C ARG A 159 12.31 -0.15 1.49
N ASP A 160 11.87 1.06 1.84
CA ASP A 160 11.64 1.46 3.22
C ASP A 160 10.45 0.70 3.85
N ALA A 161 9.38 0.47 3.08
CA ALA A 161 8.24 -0.34 3.54
C ALA A 161 8.65 -1.78 3.87
N VAL A 162 9.44 -2.42 3.00
CA VAL A 162 9.96 -3.79 3.25
C VAL A 162 10.89 -3.83 4.46
N ARG A 163 11.74 -2.80 4.62
CA ARG A 163 12.59 -2.67 5.81
C ARG A 163 11.76 -2.52 7.09
N ALA A 164 10.67 -1.74 7.06
CA ALA A 164 9.74 -1.64 8.17
C ALA A 164 9.13 -2.99 8.55
N TYR A 165 8.65 -3.77 7.57
CA TYR A 165 8.09 -5.10 7.81
C TYR A 165 9.11 -6.06 8.42
N TYR A 166 10.36 -6.01 7.95
CA TYR A 166 11.43 -6.81 8.53
C TYR A 166 11.72 -6.40 9.98
N MET A 167 11.85 -5.11 10.25
CA MET A 167 12.09 -4.59 11.60
C MET A 167 10.93 -4.90 12.55
N LEU A 168 9.68 -4.85 12.08
CA LEU A 168 8.49 -5.20 12.86
C LEU A 168 8.60 -6.59 13.50
N VAL A 169 9.09 -7.57 12.77
CA VAL A 169 9.17 -8.96 13.25
C VAL A 169 10.48 -9.31 13.92
N THR A 170 11.53 -8.48 13.78
CA THR A 170 12.88 -8.77 14.29
C THR A 170 13.31 -7.88 15.46
N VAL A 171 12.74 -6.67 15.57
CA VAL A 171 13.09 -5.71 16.63
C VAL A 171 12.02 -5.72 17.72
N ASN A 172 12.29 -6.44 18.79
CA ASN A 172 11.42 -6.52 19.99
C ASN A 172 9.92 -6.74 19.67
N PRO A 173 9.55 -7.84 18.96
CA PRO A 173 8.17 -8.05 18.53
C PRO A 173 7.21 -8.15 19.72
N ILE A 174 6.10 -7.41 19.67
CA ILE A 174 5.05 -7.39 20.72
C ILE A 174 3.75 -7.89 20.12
N ALA A 175 3.31 -9.06 20.57
CA ALA A 175 2.09 -9.68 20.10
C ALA A 175 0.85 -8.78 20.34
N GLY A 176 -0.02 -8.69 19.36
CA GLY A 176 -1.25 -7.90 19.40
C GLY A 176 -1.07 -6.43 19.02
N GLU A 177 0.18 -5.95 18.91
CA GLU A 177 0.45 -4.57 18.54
C GLU A 177 0.14 -4.28 17.07
N TYR A 178 -0.27 -3.06 16.80
CA TYR A 178 -0.57 -2.54 15.47
C TYR A 178 0.04 -1.16 15.29
N TYR A 179 0.52 -0.89 14.07
CA TYR A 179 1.31 0.29 13.78
C TYR A 179 0.91 0.94 12.47
N ASN A 180 0.81 2.26 12.47
CA ASN A 180 0.82 3.05 11.27
C ASN A 180 2.25 3.14 10.73
N ILE A 181 2.43 2.86 9.45
CA ILE A 181 3.71 2.98 8.76
C ILE A 181 3.50 3.78 7.48
N GLY A 182 4.32 4.80 7.26
CA GLY A 182 4.20 5.66 6.09
C GLY A 182 5.42 6.56 5.90
N GLY A 183 5.45 7.28 4.78
CA GLY A 183 6.48 8.26 4.48
C GLY A 183 6.35 9.54 5.31
N SER A 184 7.36 10.36 5.26
CA SER A 184 7.36 11.71 5.84
C SER A 184 6.93 12.80 4.84
N TYR A 185 6.93 12.49 3.55
CA TYR A 185 6.53 13.42 2.49
C TYR A 185 5.07 13.17 2.08
N HIS A 186 4.30 14.22 1.98
CA HIS A 186 2.91 14.18 1.53
C HIS A 186 2.65 15.26 0.48
N CYS A 187 1.88 14.91 -0.52
CA CYS A 187 1.42 15.82 -1.57
C CYS A 187 0.16 15.27 -2.22
N THR A 188 -0.52 16.11 -2.98
CA THR A 188 -1.66 15.70 -3.81
C THR A 188 -1.22 14.77 -4.94
N ILE A 189 -2.17 13.99 -5.47
CA ILE A 189 -1.94 13.21 -6.70
C ILE A 189 -1.53 14.12 -7.86
N ARG A 190 -2.05 15.36 -7.90
CA ARG A 190 -1.67 16.39 -8.89
C ARG A 190 -0.20 16.77 -8.80
N GLU A 191 0.28 17.05 -7.60
CA GLU A 191 1.69 17.44 -7.38
C GLU A 191 2.63 16.28 -7.72
N MET A 192 2.28 15.05 -7.32
CA MET A 192 3.02 13.85 -7.69
C MET A 192 3.08 13.65 -9.21
N LEU A 193 1.95 13.79 -9.92
CA LEU A 193 1.91 13.70 -11.38
C LEU A 193 2.76 14.79 -12.04
N ASN A 194 2.66 16.04 -11.56
CA ASN A 194 3.47 17.13 -12.08
C ASN A 194 4.96 16.89 -11.87
N HIS A 195 5.34 16.30 -10.74
CA HIS A 195 6.72 15.90 -10.49
C HIS A 195 7.18 14.84 -11.51
N LEU A 196 6.40 13.75 -11.74
CA LEU A 196 6.72 12.77 -12.76
C LEU A 196 6.84 13.37 -14.17
N ILE A 197 5.90 14.26 -14.55
CA ILE A 197 5.96 14.97 -15.84
C ILE A 197 7.24 15.81 -15.94
N SER A 198 7.67 16.45 -14.84
CA SER A 198 8.90 17.28 -14.83
C SER A 198 10.16 16.48 -15.16
N LEU A 199 10.16 15.17 -14.85
CA LEU A 199 11.24 14.23 -15.16
C LEU A 199 11.22 13.73 -16.62
N SER A 200 10.14 14.01 -17.35
CA SER A 200 9.99 13.56 -18.74
C SER A 200 10.84 14.38 -19.72
N THR A 201 11.37 13.70 -20.72
CA THR A 201 12.04 14.32 -21.87
C THR A 201 11.06 15.10 -22.77
N LYS A 202 9.77 14.75 -22.76
CA LYS A 202 8.67 15.38 -23.53
C LYS A 202 7.71 16.21 -22.68
N LYS A 203 8.14 16.70 -21.54
CA LYS A 203 7.28 17.37 -20.53
C LYS A 203 6.43 18.54 -21.04
N ARG A 204 6.84 19.23 -22.11
CA ARG A 204 6.12 20.39 -22.69
C ARG A 204 4.90 19.99 -23.52
N ASP A 205 4.86 18.76 -23.99
CA ASP A 205 3.85 18.26 -24.91
C ASP A 205 2.72 17.52 -24.20
N ILE A 206 2.98 17.08 -22.94
CA ILE A 206 2.06 16.25 -22.17
C ILE A 206 0.86 17.07 -21.69
N LYS A 207 -0.35 16.61 -22.07
CA LYS A 207 -1.64 17.12 -21.57
C LYS A 207 -2.23 16.17 -20.54
N ILE A 208 -3.02 16.72 -19.61
CA ILE A 208 -3.74 15.94 -18.60
C ILE A 208 -5.23 16.00 -18.92
N GLU A 209 -5.88 14.85 -19.01
CA GLU A 209 -7.31 14.72 -19.25
C GLU A 209 -7.97 13.85 -18.18
N VAL A 210 -9.07 14.36 -17.60
CA VAL A 210 -9.85 13.58 -16.64
C VAL A 210 -10.66 12.51 -17.37
N ASP A 211 -10.52 11.28 -16.94
CA ASP A 211 -11.27 10.12 -17.41
C ASP A 211 -12.31 9.74 -16.33
N PRO A 212 -13.62 9.92 -16.60
CA PRO A 212 -14.67 9.63 -15.62
C PRO A 212 -14.67 8.19 -15.11
N GLU A 213 -14.21 7.23 -15.92
CA GLU A 213 -14.14 5.81 -15.53
C GLU A 213 -13.08 5.54 -14.45
N ARG A 214 -12.20 6.52 -14.19
CA ARG A 214 -11.16 6.46 -13.14
C ARG A 214 -11.60 7.09 -11.83
N LEU A 215 -12.79 7.71 -11.77
CA LEU A 215 -13.34 8.27 -10.54
C LEU A 215 -13.91 7.16 -9.66
N ARG A 216 -13.79 7.32 -8.35
CA ARG A 216 -14.37 6.43 -7.33
C ARG A 216 -15.63 7.05 -6.75
N PRO A 217 -16.61 6.24 -6.29
CA PRO A 217 -17.79 6.75 -5.60
C PRO A 217 -17.44 7.52 -4.32
N ILE A 218 -16.44 7.07 -3.59
CA ILE A 218 -15.92 7.69 -2.37
C ILE A 218 -14.39 7.55 -2.39
N ASP A 219 -13.68 8.65 -2.12
CA ASP A 219 -12.22 8.66 -1.93
C ASP A 219 -11.85 8.87 -0.45
N ALA A 220 -10.73 8.28 -0.04
CA ALA A 220 -10.05 8.60 1.19
C ALA A 220 -9.16 9.82 0.93
N ASP A 221 -9.68 11.03 1.17
CA ASP A 221 -9.07 12.26 0.66
C ASP A 221 -7.79 12.67 1.39
N LEU A 222 -7.70 12.37 2.69
CA LEU A 222 -6.57 12.77 3.55
C LEU A 222 -5.90 11.53 4.13
N GLN A 223 -4.66 11.27 3.72
CA GLN A 223 -3.88 10.10 4.13
C GLN A 223 -2.51 10.54 4.64
N ILE A 224 -2.50 11.23 5.80
CA ILE A 224 -1.29 11.73 6.48
C ILE A 224 -1.13 10.98 7.80
N PRO A 225 -0.16 10.04 7.93
CA PRO A 225 0.03 9.24 9.13
C PRO A 225 0.77 9.96 10.25
N ASP A 226 0.44 9.62 11.48
CA ASP A 226 1.37 9.64 12.61
C ASP A 226 2.07 8.27 12.67
N THR A 227 3.39 8.25 12.52
CA THR A 227 4.21 7.03 12.57
C THR A 227 5.06 6.96 13.85
N THR A 228 4.83 7.86 14.78
CA THR A 228 5.63 8.01 16.02
C THR A 228 5.67 6.73 16.82
N LYS A 229 4.53 6.02 16.92
CA LYS A 229 4.46 4.75 17.66
C LYS A 229 5.45 3.72 17.12
N PHE A 230 5.50 3.53 15.79
CA PHE A 230 6.41 2.56 15.18
C PHE A 230 7.87 3.02 15.23
N THR A 231 8.12 4.31 15.01
CA THR A 231 9.46 4.90 15.15
C THR A 231 10.02 4.70 16.56
N ASN A 232 9.24 5.00 17.59
CA ASN A 232 9.67 4.83 18.98
C ASN A 232 9.92 3.36 19.34
N HIS A 233 9.11 2.44 18.78
CA HIS A 233 9.25 1.01 19.01
C HIS A 233 10.49 0.42 18.36
N SER A 234 10.73 0.73 17.09
CA SER A 234 11.70 0.02 16.24
C SER A 234 12.94 0.85 15.86
N GLY A 235 12.90 2.16 16.03
CA GLY A 235 13.89 3.08 15.47
C GLY A 235 13.78 3.27 13.96
N TRP A 236 12.75 2.71 13.32
CA TRP A 236 12.56 2.85 11.87
C TRP A 236 12.14 4.28 11.48
N MET A 237 12.73 4.77 10.42
CA MET A 237 12.31 5.98 9.70
C MET A 237 12.51 5.77 8.19
N PRO A 238 11.71 6.42 7.31
CA PRO A 238 11.96 6.37 5.87
C PRO A 238 13.29 7.07 5.54
N GLU A 239 14.09 6.47 4.66
CA GLU A 239 15.42 6.95 4.28
C GLU A 239 15.49 7.39 2.82
N ILE A 240 14.59 6.89 1.95
CA ILE A 240 14.59 7.18 0.53
C ILE A 240 13.62 8.32 0.24
N SER A 241 14.10 9.38 -0.40
CA SER A 241 13.28 10.56 -0.69
C SER A 241 12.18 10.27 -1.73
N PHE A 242 11.13 11.08 -1.71
CA PHE A 242 10.06 11.05 -2.70
C PHE A 242 10.60 11.22 -4.13
N GLU A 243 11.51 12.18 -4.34
CA GLU A 243 12.11 12.46 -5.64
C GLU A 243 12.87 11.25 -6.18
N GLN A 244 13.65 10.58 -5.31
CA GLN A 244 14.37 9.36 -5.70
C GLN A 244 13.41 8.24 -6.05
N THR A 245 12.35 8.06 -5.26
CA THR A 245 11.32 7.04 -5.48
C THR A 245 10.61 7.24 -6.82
N MET A 246 10.19 8.47 -7.13
CA MET A 246 9.51 8.79 -8.39
C MET A 246 10.44 8.63 -9.59
N LYS A 247 11.71 9.04 -9.46
CA LYS A 247 12.72 8.82 -10.48
C LYS A 247 12.93 7.32 -10.76
N ASP A 248 13.13 6.53 -9.71
CA ASP A 248 13.36 5.08 -9.84
C ASP A 248 12.13 4.37 -10.45
N LEU A 249 10.91 4.81 -10.09
CA LEU A 249 9.67 4.31 -10.67
C LEU A 249 9.57 4.60 -12.17
N LEU A 250 9.92 5.82 -12.58
CA LEU A 250 9.90 6.22 -13.99
C LEU A 250 10.96 5.45 -14.79
N GLU A 251 12.20 5.33 -14.28
CA GLU A 251 13.26 4.55 -14.92
C GLU A 251 12.90 3.07 -15.07
N TYR A 252 12.25 2.49 -14.07
CA TYR A 252 11.72 1.12 -14.14
C TYR A 252 10.75 0.98 -15.33
N TRP A 253 9.81 1.91 -15.52
CA TRP A 253 8.88 1.85 -16.63
C TRP A 253 9.52 2.14 -17.99
N ARG A 254 10.50 3.06 -18.06
CA ARG A 254 11.31 3.28 -19.26
C ARG A 254 11.95 1.99 -19.75
N SER A 255 12.61 1.28 -18.83
CA SER A 255 13.25 -0.01 -19.13
C SER A 255 12.26 -1.06 -19.62
N ARG A 256 11.09 -1.18 -18.96
CA ARG A 256 10.08 -2.17 -19.32
C ARG A 256 9.37 -1.88 -20.64
N VAL A 257 9.11 -0.61 -20.92
CA VAL A 257 8.51 -0.19 -22.19
C VAL A 257 9.45 -0.54 -23.35
N LEU A 258 10.75 -0.29 -23.20
CA LEU A 258 11.75 -0.63 -24.21
C LEU A 258 11.93 -2.14 -24.43
N SER A 259 11.88 -2.94 -23.38
CA SER A 259 12.04 -4.40 -23.47
C SER A 259 10.84 -5.13 -24.05
N GLY A 260 9.74 -4.43 -24.32
CA GLY A 260 8.48 -5.04 -24.75
C GLY A 260 7.75 -5.82 -23.65
N GLU A 261 8.24 -5.81 -22.43
CA GLU A 261 7.61 -6.46 -21.27
C GLU A 261 6.56 -5.54 -20.62
N HIS A 262 5.57 -5.12 -21.39
CA HIS A 262 4.71 -4.01 -21.02
C HIS A 262 3.72 -4.29 -19.92
N PHE A 263 3.46 -5.53 -19.55
CA PHE A 263 2.26 -5.81 -18.78
C PHE A 263 2.51 -6.78 -17.63
N LEU A 264 2.48 -6.25 -16.41
CA LEU A 264 1.97 -6.97 -15.26
C LEU A 264 0.46 -6.70 -15.19
N THR A 265 -0.31 -7.23 -16.12
CA THR A 265 -1.76 -7.33 -15.96
C THR A 265 -2.03 -8.32 -14.84
N ARG A 266 -2.64 -7.81 -13.76
CA ARG A 266 -3.23 -8.65 -12.73
C ARG A 266 -4.69 -8.89 -13.05
#